data_77bb809e983df819e881aeaac6c29ada
#
_entry.id   77bb809e983df819e881aeaac6c29ada
#
_cell.length_a   1.000
_cell.length_b   1.000
_cell.length_c   1.000
_cell.angle_alpha   90.00
_cell.angle_beta   90.00
_cell.angle_gamma   90.00
#
_symmetry.space_group_name_H-M   'P 1'
#
loop_
_entity.id
_entity.type
_entity.pdbx_description
1 polymer ?
#
loop_
_entity_poly.entity_id
_entity_poly.type
_entity_poly.pdbx_seq_one_letter_code
_entity_poly.pdbx_strand_id
1 'polypeptide(L)'
;MNKKNIYTIQDAENLSIEQVVKLYKDYINPNQSQIFSNLPYGRDLFKSAKGVHIYTKGGKKILDFTGGLGVLGLGHNHQRILDARIKFQQENKMEVHKIVFSNYMAALSKNIATLLPGNLNKSFFLNSGAEAVEA
;
A
#
# COMPACT_ATOMS: atom_id res chain seq x y z
N MET A 1 19.32 13.73 29.09
CA MET A 1 18.78 13.65 27.73
C MET A 1 17.65 12.62 27.74
N ASN A 2 16.38 13.05 27.63
CA ASN A 2 15.26 12.13 27.51
C ASN A 2 15.44 11.30 26.22
N LYS A 3 15.57 9.99 26.35
CA LYS A 3 15.48 9.09 25.20
C LYS A 3 14.13 9.35 24.55
N LYS A 4 14.10 9.98 23.36
CA LYS A 4 12.88 10.08 22.56
C LYS A 4 12.42 8.65 22.32
N ASN A 5 11.26 8.29 22.84
CA ASN A 5 10.65 6.98 22.58
C ASN A 5 10.29 6.92 21.09
N ILE A 6 11.08 6.17 20.35
CA ILE A 6 10.76 5.82 18.96
C ILE A 6 9.83 4.62 19.02
N TYR A 7 8.68 4.74 18.35
CA TYR A 7 7.71 3.65 18.27
C TYR A 7 8.28 2.47 17.48
N THR A 8 8.14 1.28 18.02
CA THR A 8 8.33 0.03 17.31
C THR A 8 7.06 -0.33 16.53
N ILE A 9 7.11 -1.37 15.68
CA ILE A 9 5.92 -1.91 15.02
C ILE A 9 4.88 -2.35 16.06
N GLN A 10 5.32 -3.02 17.13
CA GLN A 10 4.43 -3.47 18.21
C GLN A 10 3.76 -2.31 18.95
N ASP A 11 4.49 -1.21 19.19
CA ASP A 11 3.92 -0.02 19.80
C ASP A 11 2.84 0.59 18.89
N ALA A 12 3.10 0.66 17.57
CA ALA A 12 2.15 1.16 16.58
C ALA A 12 0.89 0.29 16.50
N GLU A 13 1.03 -1.03 16.53
CA GLU A 13 -0.09 -1.97 16.53
C GLU A 13 -0.96 -1.86 17.80
N ASN A 14 -0.39 -1.44 18.93
CA ASN A 14 -1.08 -1.29 20.22
C ASN A 14 -1.75 0.08 20.39
N LEU A 15 -1.56 1.03 19.49
CA LEU A 15 -2.21 2.34 19.60
C LEU A 15 -3.73 2.22 19.59
N SER A 16 -4.38 3.01 20.45
CA SER A 16 -5.82 3.24 20.38
C SER A 16 -6.17 4.21 19.28
N ILE A 17 -7.45 4.29 18.89
CA ILE A 17 -7.92 5.26 17.87
C ILE A 17 -7.66 6.69 18.34
N GLU A 18 -7.86 7.00 19.61
CA GLU A 18 -7.64 8.33 20.19
C GLU A 18 -6.16 8.73 20.10
N GLN A 19 -5.27 7.78 20.41
CA GLN A 19 -3.83 8.00 20.27
C GLN A 19 -3.42 8.24 18.82
N VAL A 20 -3.97 7.46 17.88
CA VAL A 20 -3.71 7.65 16.43
C VAL A 20 -4.22 9.02 15.97
N VAL A 21 -5.46 9.40 16.33
CA VAL A 21 -6.03 10.72 15.99
C VAL A 21 -5.15 11.86 16.53
N LYS A 22 -4.66 11.72 17.77
CA LYS A 22 -3.74 12.70 18.36
C LYS A 22 -2.43 12.78 17.59
N LEU A 23 -1.81 11.65 17.25
CA LEU A 23 -0.56 11.63 16.48
C LEU A 23 -0.73 12.21 15.08
N TYR A 24 -1.86 11.95 14.42
CA TYR A 24 -2.18 12.58 13.13
C TYR A 24 -2.25 14.09 13.24
N LYS A 25 -2.93 14.60 14.28
CA LYS A 25 -3.04 16.03 14.55
C LYS A 25 -1.69 16.68 14.81
N ASP A 26 -0.83 16.02 15.60
CA ASP A 26 0.41 16.59 16.09
C ASP A 26 1.57 16.46 15.06
N TYR A 27 1.57 15.42 14.22
CA TYR A 27 2.74 15.07 13.38
C TYR A 27 2.45 14.90 11.90
N ILE A 28 1.18 14.86 11.48
CA ILE A 28 0.81 14.69 10.06
C ILE A 28 0.05 15.93 9.58
N ASN A 29 -1.23 16.02 9.87
CA ASN A 29 -2.07 17.16 9.44
C ASN A 29 -3.33 17.24 10.32
N PRO A 30 -3.56 18.35 11.05
CA PRO A 30 -4.73 18.51 11.89
C PRO A 30 -6.06 18.50 11.11
N ASN A 31 -6.09 19.07 9.90
CA ASN A 31 -7.30 19.08 9.07
C ASN A 31 -7.64 17.68 8.56
N GLN A 32 -6.64 16.90 8.16
CA GLN A 32 -6.82 15.50 7.77
C GLN A 32 -7.34 14.64 8.94
N SER A 33 -6.80 14.86 10.13
CA SER A 33 -7.27 14.21 11.36
C SER A 33 -8.77 14.50 11.59
N GLN A 34 -9.19 15.75 11.43
CA GLN A 34 -10.59 16.15 11.59
C GLN A 34 -11.49 15.50 10.52
N ILE A 35 -11.08 15.54 9.26
CA ILE A 35 -11.84 14.93 8.15
C ILE A 35 -12.03 13.43 8.41
N PHE A 36 -10.96 12.70 8.71
CA PHE A 36 -11.03 11.25 8.91
C PHE A 36 -11.88 10.87 10.12
N SER A 37 -11.82 11.64 11.22
CA SER A 37 -12.63 11.39 12.41
C SER A 37 -14.15 11.54 12.14
N ASN A 38 -14.54 12.30 11.13
CA ASN A 38 -15.93 12.49 10.75
C ASN A 38 -16.45 11.44 9.76
N LEU A 39 -15.57 10.59 9.21
CA LEU A 39 -16.00 9.52 8.33
C LEU A 39 -16.61 8.36 9.12
N PRO A 40 -17.60 7.65 8.56
CA PRO A 40 -18.27 6.53 9.25
C PRO A 40 -17.31 5.44 9.75
N TYR A 41 -16.18 5.25 9.08
CA TYR A 41 -15.13 4.30 9.42
C TYR A 41 -13.95 4.93 10.19
N GLY A 42 -13.95 6.24 10.41
CA GLY A 42 -12.89 6.99 11.10
C GLY A 42 -12.85 6.79 12.62
N ARG A 43 -13.75 5.96 13.16
CA ARG A 43 -13.84 5.64 14.59
C ARG A 43 -13.26 4.28 14.96
N ASP A 44 -12.59 3.63 14.03
CA ASP A 44 -11.97 2.33 14.24
C ASP A 44 -10.70 2.20 13.39
N LEU A 45 -9.80 1.31 13.79
CA LEU A 45 -8.55 1.06 13.09
C LEU A 45 -8.69 -0.19 12.22
N PHE A 46 -8.16 -0.14 11.02
CA PHE A 46 -8.08 -1.32 10.16
C PHE A 46 -6.98 -2.25 10.66
N LYS A 47 -7.32 -3.53 10.81
CA LYS A 47 -6.43 -4.57 11.34
C LYS A 47 -5.86 -5.44 10.23
N SER A 48 -6.69 -5.85 9.29
CA SER A 48 -6.30 -6.75 8.20
C SER A 48 -7.25 -6.62 7.02
N ALA A 49 -6.85 -7.15 5.87
CA ALA A 49 -7.71 -7.21 4.70
C ALA A 49 -7.42 -8.48 3.89
N LYS A 50 -8.44 -9.04 3.22
CA LYS A 50 -8.30 -10.20 2.33
C LYS A 50 -9.37 -10.17 1.24
N GLY A 51 -8.96 -10.32 -0.01
CA GLY A 51 -9.86 -10.23 -1.16
C GLY A 51 -10.55 -8.87 -1.18
N VAL A 52 -11.86 -8.86 -1.14
CA VAL A 52 -12.70 -7.66 -1.15
C VAL A 52 -13.13 -7.19 0.25
N HIS A 53 -12.55 -7.72 1.30
CA HIS A 53 -12.96 -7.40 2.67
C HIS A 53 -11.82 -6.81 3.49
N ILE A 54 -12.17 -5.81 4.29
CA ILE A 54 -11.33 -5.19 5.31
C ILE A 54 -11.90 -5.55 6.68
N TYR A 55 -11.04 -5.78 7.65
CA TYR A 55 -11.38 -6.12 9.03
C TYR A 55 -10.81 -5.08 9.97
N THR A 56 -11.63 -4.56 10.88
CA THR A 56 -11.22 -3.56 11.86
C THR A 56 -10.78 -4.19 13.17
N LYS A 57 -10.09 -3.39 14.02
CA LYS A 57 -9.77 -3.81 15.40
C LYS A 57 -11.02 -4.04 16.24
N GLY A 58 -12.10 -3.28 16.01
CA GLY A 58 -13.40 -3.46 16.63
C GLY A 58 -14.22 -4.66 16.13
N GLY A 59 -13.65 -5.50 15.25
CA GLY A 59 -14.29 -6.74 14.77
C GLY A 59 -15.26 -6.55 13.60
N LYS A 60 -15.38 -5.37 13.04
CA LYS A 60 -16.23 -5.15 11.86
C LYS A 60 -15.59 -5.73 10.61
N LYS A 61 -16.42 -6.32 9.76
CA LYS A 61 -16.09 -6.74 8.40
C LYS A 61 -16.71 -5.74 7.42
N ILE A 62 -15.88 -5.10 6.61
CA ILE A 62 -16.27 -4.06 5.66
C ILE A 62 -16.01 -4.57 4.25
N LEU A 63 -16.98 -4.40 3.35
CA LEU A 63 -16.78 -4.66 1.93
C LEU A 63 -16.10 -3.45 1.29
N ASP A 64 -14.92 -3.66 0.72
CA ASP A 64 -14.13 -2.62 0.07
C ASP A 64 -14.51 -2.48 -1.40
N PHE A 65 -15.29 -1.47 -1.72
CA PHE A 65 -15.60 -1.07 -3.09
C PHE A 65 -14.55 -0.12 -3.70
N THR A 66 -13.59 0.36 -2.91
CA THR A 66 -12.58 1.31 -3.39
C THR A 66 -11.35 0.63 -3.97
N GLY A 67 -11.05 -0.58 -3.51
CA GLY A 67 -9.87 -1.34 -3.94
C GLY A 67 -8.57 -0.55 -3.83
N GLY A 68 -8.41 0.25 -2.76
CA GLY A 68 -7.26 1.16 -2.61
C GLY A 68 -7.24 2.26 -3.67
N LEU A 69 -8.37 2.85 -3.99
CA LEU A 69 -8.58 3.84 -5.06
C LEU A 69 -8.30 3.26 -6.47
N GLY A 70 -8.79 2.03 -6.70
CA GLY A 70 -8.68 1.36 -8.00
C GLY A 70 -7.35 0.64 -8.26
N VAL A 71 -6.46 0.57 -7.28
CA VAL A 71 -5.12 -0.02 -7.44
C VAL A 71 -5.12 -1.55 -7.28
N LEU A 72 -6.01 -2.08 -6.43
CA LEU A 72 -6.02 -3.49 -6.06
C LEU A 72 -6.98 -4.32 -6.92
N GLY A 73 -6.72 -4.41 -8.22
CA GLY A 73 -7.58 -5.14 -9.16
C GLY A 73 -7.79 -6.63 -8.83
N LEU A 74 -6.91 -7.24 -8.06
CA LEU A 74 -7.03 -8.64 -7.58
C LEU A 74 -7.47 -8.73 -6.12
N GLY A 75 -7.84 -7.60 -5.50
CA GLY A 75 -8.18 -7.51 -4.09
C GLY A 75 -6.97 -7.55 -3.15
N HIS A 76 -7.26 -7.40 -1.86
CA HIS A 76 -6.25 -7.36 -0.80
C HIS A 76 -5.55 -8.70 -0.61
N ASN A 77 -4.23 -8.67 -0.48
CA ASN A 77 -3.40 -9.81 -0.09
C ASN A 77 -3.66 -11.07 -0.94
N HIS A 78 -3.69 -10.90 -2.26
CA HIS A 78 -3.85 -12.01 -3.19
C HIS A 78 -2.70 -13.01 -3.05
N GLN A 79 -3.04 -14.28 -2.76
CA GLN A 79 -2.07 -15.29 -2.32
C GLN A 79 -0.88 -15.46 -3.29
N ARG A 80 -1.12 -15.58 -4.59
CA ARG A 80 -0.05 -15.72 -5.58
C ARG A 80 0.94 -14.54 -5.60
N ILE A 81 0.45 -13.31 -5.32
CA ILE A 81 1.30 -12.12 -5.25
C ILE A 81 2.13 -12.17 -3.97
N LEU A 82 1.51 -12.53 -2.84
CA LEU A 82 2.22 -12.70 -1.57
C LEU A 82 3.32 -13.75 -1.68
N ASP A 83 3.02 -14.91 -2.24
CA ASP A 83 3.99 -16.00 -2.41
C ASP A 83 5.18 -15.56 -3.28
N ALA A 84 4.92 -14.84 -4.36
CA ALA A 84 5.97 -14.31 -5.23
C ALA A 84 6.85 -13.29 -4.50
N ARG A 85 6.26 -12.39 -3.70
CA ARG A 85 7.00 -11.41 -2.89
C ARG A 85 7.86 -12.08 -1.82
N ILE A 86 7.29 -13.05 -1.07
CA ILE A 86 8.01 -13.80 -0.04
C ILE A 86 9.19 -14.54 -0.67
N LYS A 87 8.96 -15.25 -1.77
CA LYS A 87 10.03 -15.96 -2.49
C LYS A 87 11.14 -15.00 -2.94
N PHE A 88 10.79 -13.84 -3.51
CA PHE A 88 11.75 -12.83 -3.94
C PHE A 88 12.64 -12.37 -2.78
N GLN A 89 12.07 -12.10 -1.61
CA GLN A 89 12.79 -11.69 -0.41
C GLN A 89 13.68 -12.79 0.14
N GLN A 90 13.17 -14.03 0.21
CA GLN A 90 13.94 -15.19 0.70
C GLN A 90 15.15 -15.52 -0.18
N GLU A 91 15.07 -15.24 -1.47
CA GLU A 91 16.18 -15.42 -2.41
C GLU A 91 17.18 -14.26 -2.41
N ASN A 92 17.04 -13.28 -1.51
CA ASN A 92 17.88 -12.09 -1.39
C ASN A 92 18.07 -11.35 -2.73
N LYS A 93 16.99 -11.22 -3.51
CA LYS A 93 17.03 -10.51 -4.79
C LYS A 93 17.27 -9.02 -4.56
N MET A 94 17.90 -8.37 -5.53
CA MET A 94 18.15 -6.94 -5.48
C MET A 94 16.83 -6.16 -5.55
N GLU A 95 16.58 -5.32 -4.54
CA GLU A 95 15.31 -4.59 -4.40
C GLU A 95 15.22 -3.33 -5.26
N VAL A 96 16.33 -2.69 -5.56
CA VAL A 96 16.38 -1.40 -6.27
C VAL A 96 17.27 -1.47 -7.51
N HIS A 97 16.68 -1.23 -8.67
CA HIS A 97 17.34 -1.25 -9.98
C HIS A 97 17.15 0.11 -10.68
N LYS A 98 17.94 1.12 -10.33
CA LYS A 98 17.80 2.45 -10.97
C LYS A 98 18.70 2.65 -12.18
N ILE A 99 19.92 2.19 -12.11
CA ILE A 99 20.97 2.46 -13.12
C ILE A 99 21.57 1.18 -13.72
N VAL A 100 20.92 0.04 -13.50
CA VAL A 100 21.37 -1.26 -14.04
C VAL A 100 20.20 -1.96 -14.75
N PHE A 101 20.51 -2.87 -15.63
CA PHE A 101 19.49 -3.68 -16.27
C PHE A 101 18.80 -4.61 -15.28
N SER A 102 17.45 -4.65 -15.34
CA SER A 102 16.63 -5.57 -14.58
C SER A 102 15.93 -6.55 -15.52
N ASN A 103 16.22 -7.82 -15.36
CA ASN A 103 15.51 -8.89 -16.08
C ASN A 103 14.01 -8.90 -15.76
N TYR A 104 13.62 -8.53 -14.55
CA TYR A 104 12.20 -8.42 -14.13
C TYR A 104 11.47 -7.29 -14.86
N MET A 105 12.08 -6.10 -14.94
CA MET A 105 11.51 -4.98 -15.70
C MET A 105 11.40 -5.29 -17.19
N ALA A 106 12.44 -5.90 -17.76
CA ALA A 106 12.44 -6.29 -19.17
C ALA A 106 11.33 -7.31 -19.47
N ALA A 107 11.19 -8.35 -18.65
CA ALA A 107 10.14 -9.35 -18.78
C ALA A 107 8.74 -8.75 -18.60
N LEU A 108 8.55 -7.88 -17.59
CA LEU A 108 7.29 -7.20 -17.35
C LEU A 108 6.90 -6.31 -18.54
N SER A 109 7.82 -5.50 -19.07
CA SER A 109 7.58 -4.65 -20.24
C SER A 109 7.16 -5.48 -21.46
N LYS A 110 7.83 -6.61 -21.70
CA LYS A 110 7.46 -7.53 -22.78
C LYS A 110 6.06 -8.10 -22.59
N ASN A 111 5.72 -8.51 -21.37
CA ASN A 111 4.41 -9.06 -21.08
C ASN A 111 3.30 -8.01 -21.25
N ILE A 112 3.52 -6.79 -20.77
CA ILE A 112 2.58 -5.66 -20.96
C ILE A 112 2.37 -5.40 -22.46
N ALA A 113 3.44 -5.27 -23.23
CA ALA A 113 3.36 -5.04 -24.67
C ALA A 113 2.59 -6.16 -25.41
N THR A 114 2.65 -7.40 -24.92
CA THR A 114 1.93 -8.53 -25.51
C THR A 114 0.41 -8.46 -25.25
N LEU A 115 0.01 -7.81 -24.15
CA LEU A 115 -1.40 -7.68 -23.74
C LEU A 115 -2.08 -6.41 -24.27
N LEU A 116 -1.30 -5.40 -24.64
CA LEU A 116 -1.81 -4.13 -25.11
C LEU A 116 -2.07 -4.15 -26.62
N PRO A 117 -3.08 -3.41 -27.10
CA PRO A 117 -3.41 -3.35 -28.53
C PRO A 117 -2.44 -2.46 -29.31
N GLY A 118 -2.38 -2.68 -30.62
CA GLY A 118 -1.65 -1.82 -31.56
C GLY A 118 -0.14 -1.79 -31.31
N ASN A 119 0.45 -0.62 -31.36
CA ASN A 119 1.89 -0.38 -31.23
C ASN A 119 2.34 0.07 -29.82
N LEU A 120 1.54 -0.18 -28.80
CA LEU A 120 1.86 0.15 -27.40
C LEU A 120 2.87 -0.88 -26.85
N ASN A 121 4.12 -0.74 -27.26
CA ASN A 121 5.17 -1.74 -27.01
C ASN A 121 6.33 -1.25 -26.12
N LYS A 122 6.23 -0.05 -25.57
CA LYS A 122 7.23 0.51 -24.64
C LYS A 122 6.58 0.87 -23.31
N SER A 123 7.28 0.60 -22.21
CA SER A 123 6.83 0.91 -20.87
C SER A 123 7.82 1.83 -20.18
N PHE A 124 7.31 2.82 -19.46
CA PHE A 124 8.07 3.67 -18.56
C PHE A 124 7.50 3.51 -17.16
N PHE A 125 8.35 3.13 -16.19
CA PHE A 125 7.93 2.81 -14.84
C PHE A 125 8.23 3.97 -13.89
N LEU A 126 7.21 4.41 -13.17
CA LEU A 126 7.24 5.52 -12.22
C LEU A 126 6.68 5.10 -10.87
N ASN A 127 6.84 5.95 -9.84
CA ASN A 127 6.48 5.57 -8.47
C ASN A 127 5.03 5.86 -8.12
N SER A 128 4.34 6.68 -8.89
CA SER A 128 2.94 7.04 -8.64
C SER A 128 2.15 7.19 -9.94
N GLY A 129 0.82 7.07 -9.82
CA GLY A 129 -0.08 7.30 -10.94
C GLY A 129 -0.05 8.75 -11.44
N ALA A 130 0.16 9.73 -10.56
CA ALA A 130 0.30 11.13 -10.94
C ALA A 130 1.52 11.33 -11.85
N GLU A 131 2.69 10.84 -11.45
CA GLU A 131 3.90 10.88 -12.29
C GLU A 131 3.69 10.18 -13.63
N ALA A 132 2.97 9.06 -13.65
CA ALA A 132 2.71 8.31 -14.87
C ALA A 132 1.75 9.03 -15.84
N VAL A 133 0.90 9.92 -15.33
CA VAL A 133 0.00 10.75 -16.16
C VAL A 133 0.73 11.98 -16.70
N GLU A 134 1.72 12.50 -15.95
CA GLU A 134 2.50 13.67 -16.34
C GLU A 134 3.65 13.36 -17.30
N ALA A 135 4.10 12.11 -17.39
CA ALA A 135 5.22 11.67 -18.24
C ALA A 135 4.79 11.42 -19.68
#